data_cc6ff3d0b5dd9b304d7066cefd05af1f
#
_entry.id   cc6ff3d0b5dd9b304d7066cefd05af1f
#
_cell.length_a   1.000
_cell.length_b   1.000
_cell.length_c   1.000
_cell.angle_alpha   90.00
_cell.angle_beta   90.00
_cell.angle_gamma   90.00
#
_symmetry.space_group_name_H-M   'P 1'
#
loop_
_entity.id
_entity.type
_entity.pdbx_description
1 polymer ?
#
loop_
_entity_poly.entity_id
_entity_poly.type
_entity_poly.pdbx_seq_one_letter_code
_entity_poly.pdbx_strand_id
1 'polypeptide(L)'
;TILVAGSCGDFFDIADLVIQMDSYEPYEVTTKAKELSRGKISLRDDLDIHIDFGRVLVKGSISEGPKGIKIKNLGKDGLSINKENIDLKSVEQIVDGEQINTIGMTIKFIEDKYSGKDLTVERIVDEIEKDLTKSLIGIDNIKGGNGSLAMPRKQEILCAINRLRTLKIKE
;
A
#
# COMPACT_ATOMS: atom_id res chain seq x y z
N THR A 1 -10.94 -7.05 -0.45
CA THR A 1 -11.54 -6.86 0.89
C THR A 1 -12.21 -8.15 1.34
N ILE A 2 -12.06 -8.50 2.62
CA ILE A 2 -12.78 -9.60 3.26
C ILE A 2 -13.71 -8.96 4.30
N LEU A 3 -15.00 -9.28 4.21
CA LEU A 3 -16.01 -8.81 5.16
C LEU A 3 -16.53 -10.01 5.95
N VAL A 4 -16.55 -9.90 7.27
CA VAL A 4 -17.18 -10.88 8.16
C VAL A 4 -18.42 -10.24 8.75
N ALA A 5 -19.58 -10.83 8.49
CA ALA A 5 -20.87 -10.30 8.96
C ALA A 5 -21.74 -11.42 9.50
N GLY A 6 -22.46 -11.13 10.58
CA GLY A 6 -23.51 -11.99 11.11
C GLY A 6 -24.89 -11.45 10.72
N SER A 7 -25.71 -12.27 10.08
CA SER A 7 -27.12 -11.97 9.78
C SER A 7 -27.39 -10.73 8.91
N CYS A 8 -26.41 -10.28 8.12
CA CYS A 8 -26.57 -9.15 7.21
C CYS A 8 -26.45 -9.60 5.75
N GLY A 9 -27.52 -9.45 4.97
CA GLY A 9 -27.55 -9.79 3.56
C GLY A 9 -27.35 -8.61 2.60
N ASP A 10 -27.05 -7.42 3.11
CA ASP A 10 -26.99 -6.19 2.30
C ASP A 10 -25.78 -6.15 1.34
N PHE A 11 -24.79 -7.01 1.59
CA PHE A 11 -23.59 -7.09 0.76
C PHE A 11 -23.60 -8.24 -0.25
N PHE A 12 -24.67 -9.03 -0.31
CA PHE A 12 -24.70 -10.24 -1.16
C PHE A 12 -24.67 -9.93 -2.65
N ASP A 13 -25.23 -8.83 -3.10
CA ASP A 13 -25.26 -8.41 -4.49
C ASP A 13 -23.90 -7.98 -5.03
N ILE A 14 -23.06 -7.39 -4.18
CA ILE A 14 -21.72 -6.88 -4.54
C ILE A 14 -20.59 -7.85 -4.24
N ALA A 15 -20.84 -8.94 -3.50
CA ALA A 15 -19.83 -9.91 -3.14
C ALA A 15 -19.39 -10.77 -4.34
N ASP A 16 -18.08 -10.93 -4.52
CA ASP A 16 -17.52 -11.85 -5.52
C ASP A 16 -17.68 -13.30 -5.06
N LEU A 17 -17.47 -13.54 -3.77
CA LEU A 17 -17.54 -14.84 -3.13
C LEU A 17 -18.23 -14.71 -1.77
N VAL A 18 -19.20 -15.60 -1.51
CA VAL A 18 -19.89 -15.70 -0.22
C VAL A 18 -19.65 -17.09 0.37
N ILE A 19 -19.04 -17.12 1.55
CA ILE A 19 -18.82 -18.34 2.33
C ILE A 19 -19.67 -18.27 3.58
N GLN A 20 -20.54 -19.24 3.76
CA GLN A 20 -21.29 -19.46 4.99
C GLN A 20 -20.48 -20.37 5.91
N MET A 21 -20.29 -19.97 7.15
CA MET A 21 -19.74 -20.84 8.19
C MET A 21 -20.89 -21.46 8.98
N ASP A 22 -20.94 -22.79 9.02
CA ASP A 22 -21.89 -23.54 9.86
C ASP A 22 -21.12 -24.58 10.65
N SER A 23 -21.20 -24.49 11.98
CA SER A 23 -20.53 -25.44 12.89
C SER A 23 -19.03 -25.64 12.58
N TYR A 24 -18.33 -24.55 12.24
CA TYR A 24 -16.93 -24.49 11.81
C TYR A 24 -16.64 -25.08 10.41
N GLU A 25 -17.66 -25.48 9.66
CA GLU A 25 -17.52 -25.96 8.29
C GLU A 25 -17.83 -24.82 7.30
N PRO A 26 -16.97 -24.57 6.28
CA PRO A 26 -17.21 -23.56 5.26
C PRO A 26 -18.05 -24.10 4.09
N TYR A 27 -19.06 -23.37 3.69
CA TYR A 27 -19.90 -23.68 2.53
C TYR A 27 -19.87 -22.50 1.56
N GLU A 28 -19.55 -22.76 0.29
CA GLU A 28 -19.67 -21.78 -0.77
C GLU A 28 -21.17 -21.62 -1.13
N VAL A 29 -21.70 -20.41 -0.97
CA VAL A 29 -23.13 -20.11 -1.14
C VAL A 29 -23.40 -18.88 -2.00
N THR A 30 -22.46 -18.45 -2.82
CA THR A 30 -22.51 -17.19 -3.60
C THR A 30 -23.79 -17.10 -4.44
N THR A 31 -24.13 -18.16 -5.20
CA THR A 31 -25.32 -18.18 -6.05
C THR A 31 -26.60 -18.00 -5.24
N LYS A 32 -26.74 -18.75 -4.15
CA LYS A 32 -27.89 -18.67 -3.25
C LYS A 32 -28.00 -17.29 -2.59
N ALA A 33 -26.89 -16.72 -2.15
CA ALA A 33 -26.83 -15.40 -1.55
C ALA A 33 -27.30 -14.32 -2.54
N LYS A 34 -26.81 -14.37 -3.78
CA LYS A 34 -27.22 -13.44 -4.84
C LYS A 34 -28.70 -13.59 -5.24
N GLU A 35 -29.26 -14.79 -5.20
CA GLU A 35 -30.69 -15.01 -5.42
C GLU A 35 -31.54 -14.39 -4.31
N LEU A 36 -31.10 -14.47 -3.06
CA LEU A 36 -31.78 -13.87 -1.93
C LEU A 36 -31.73 -12.33 -1.92
N SER A 37 -30.75 -11.74 -2.58
CA SER A 37 -30.62 -10.27 -2.71
C SER A 37 -31.44 -9.70 -3.86
N ARG A 38 -31.94 -10.53 -4.79
CA ARG A 38 -32.75 -10.08 -5.94
C ARG A 38 -34.01 -9.33 -5.47
N GLY A 39 -34.17 -8.09 -5.97
CA GLY A 39 -35.30 -7.23 -5.64
C GLY A 39 -35.12 -6.39 -4.37
N LYS A 40 -33.98 -6.48 -3.70
CA LYS A 40 -33.59 -5.51 -2.65
C LYS A 40 -32.95 -4.29 -3.31
N ILE A 41 -32.98 -3.14 -2.60
CA ILE A 41 -32.30 -1.93 -3.03
C ILE A 41 -30.80 -2.26 -3.11
N SER A 42 -30.23 -2.14 -4.32
CA SER A 42 -28.80 -2.34 -4.52
C SER A 42 -28.01 -1.23 -3.84
N LEU A 43 -26.97 -1.58 -3.09
CA LEU A 43 -26.00 -0.60 -2.58
C LEU A 43 -25.16 0.04 -3.71
N ARG A 44 -25.38 -0.40 -4.95
CA ARG A 44 -24.70 0.14 -6.14
C ARG A 44 -25.33 1.42 -6.68
N ASP A 45 -26.47 1.84 -6.15
CA ASP A 45 -27.16 3.02 -6.64
C ASP A 45 -26.35 4.29 -6.32
N ASP A 46 -25.59 4.71 -7.32
CA ASP A 46 -25.23 6.09 -7.65
C ASP A 46 -24.44 6.92 -6.65
N LEU A 47 -23.50 6.33 -5.93
CA LEU A 47 -22.38 7.11 -5.46
C LEU A 47 -21.32 7.13 -6.58
N ASP A 48 -21.43 8.08 -7.51
CA ASP A 48 -20.34 8.41 -8.44
C ASP A 48 -19.19 9.04 -7.64
N ILE A 49 -18.52 8.18 -6.86
CA ILE A 49 -17.35 8.58 -6.09
C ILE A 49 -16.19 8.62 -7.06
N HIS A 50 -15.97 9.76 -7.66
CA HIS A 50 -14.76 10.01 -8.42
C HIS A 50 -13.60 10.21 -7.45
N ILE A 51 -12.78 9.17 -7.26
CA ILE A 51 -11.55 9.26 -6.49
C ILE A 51 -10.42 9.56 -7.49
N ASP A 52 -9.91 10.79 -7.46
CA ASP A 52 -8.70 11.13 -8.21
C ASP A 52 -7.46 10.63 -7.44
N PHE A 53 -6.82 9.60 -8.00
CA PHE A 53 -5.55 9.07 -7.51
C PHE A 53 -4.32 9.73 -8.17
N GLY A 54 -4.52 10.80 -8.91
CA GLY A 54 -3.52 11.47 -9.75
C GLY A 54 -2.41 12.20 -9.01
N ARG A 55 -1.99 11.78 -7.83
CA ARG A 55 -0.96 12.45 -7.02
C ARG A 55 0.42 12.38 -7.67
N VAL A 56 0.94 13.53 -8.08
CA VAL A 56 2.26 13.69 -8.68
C VAL A 56 3.21 14.37 -7.69
N LEU A 57 4.39 13.80 -7.48
CA LEU A 57 5.37 14.32 -6.54
C LEU A 57 6.08 15.56 -7.05
N VAL A 58 6.16 16.59 -6.25
CA VAL A 58 7.00 17.76 -6.50
C VAL A 58 8.46 17.39 -6.25
N LYS A 59 9.38 17.88 -7.07
CA LYS A 59 10.82 17.66 -6.88
C LYS A 59 11.28 18.20 -5.52
N GLY A 60 12.04 17.41 -4.79
CA GLY A 60 12.47 17.75 -3.44
C GLY A 60 11.38 17.56 -2.39
N SER A 61 10.31 16.83 -2.72
CA SER A 61 9.15 16.60 -1.85
C SER A 61 9.51 15.91 -0.54
N ILE A 62 10.48 14.99 -0.58
CA ILE A 62 10.87 14.16 0.56
C ILE A 62 12.21 14.64 1.16
N SER A 63 13.07 15.28 0.37
CA SER A 63 14.40 15.71 0.79
C SER A 63 14.47 17.21 0.97
N GLU A 64 14.67 17.64 2.21
CA GLU A 64 14.99 19.03 2.51
C GLU A 64 16.51 19.24 2.54
N GLY A 65 17.09 19.58 1.38
CA GLY A 65 18.45 20.12 1.30
C GLY A 65 19.55 19.17 0.81
N PRO A 66 20.81 19.64 0.76
CA PRO A 66 21.90 18.99 0.04
C PRO A 66 22.45 17.72 0.70
N LYS A 67 22.00 17.38 1.89
CA LYS A 67 22.49 16.21 2.64
C LYS A 67 21.79 14.89 2.29
N GLY A 68 20.84 14.93 1.35
CA GLY A 68 20.06 13.75 0.95
C GLY A 68 19.12 13.23 2.05
N ILE A 69 18.48 12.10 1.78
CA ILE A 69 17.52 11.46 2.68
C ILE A 69 18.27 10.59 3.70
N LYS A 70 18.00 10.82 4.98
CA LYS A 70 18.45 9.96 6.08
C LYS A 70 17.30 9.06 6.51
N ILE A 71 17.52 7.76 6.44
CA ILE A 71 16.57 6.75 6.85
C ILE A 71 17.06 6.07 8.11
N LYS A 72 16.18 5.89 9.08
CA LYS A 72 16.42 5.10 10.29
C LYS A 72 15.28 4.12 10.47
N ASN A 73 15.61 2.84 10.53
CA ASN A 73 14.67 1.78 10.87
C ASN A 73 14.34 1.85 12.38
N LEU A 74 13.06 1.77 12.72
CA LEU A 74 12.53 1.77 14.09
C LEU A 74 11.92 0.40 14.45
N GLY A 75 12.35 -0.68 13.80
CA GLY A 75 11.78 -2.00 13.90
C GLY A 75 10.58 -2.15 12.96
N LYS A 76 9.77 -3.19 13.15
CA LYS A 76 8.60 -3.47 12.31
C LYS A 76 7.48 -2.41 12.39
N ASP A 77 7.53 -1.56 13.41
CA ASP A 77 6.46 -0.60 13.70
C ASP A 77 6.62 0.73 12.93
N GLY A 78 7.75 0.94 12.23
CA GLY A 78 7.93 2.16 11.45
C GLY A 78 9.37 2.51 11.09
N LEU A 79 9.51 3.68 10.49
CA LEU A 79 10.81 4.24 10.12
C LEU A 79 10.82 5.75 10.37
N SER A 80 12.02 6.32 10.39
CA SER A 80 12.19 7.77 10.41
C SER A 80 12.89 8.22 9.14
N ILE A 81 12.32 9.22 8.48
CA ILE A 81 12.90 9.90 7.32
C ILE A 81 13.18 11.34 7.69
N ASN A 82 14.45 11.77 7.62
CA ASN A 82 14.88 13.13 7.97
C ASN A 82 14.35 13.63 9.33
N LYS A 83 14.27 12.75 10.34
CA LYS A 83 13.71 12.96 11.68
C LYS A 83 12.18 12.96 11.75
N GLU A 84 11.47 12.87 10.64
CA GLU A 84 10.04 12.60 10.66
C GLU A 84 9.79 11.11 10.89
N ASN A 85 9.01 10.78 11.90
CA ASN A 85 8.65 9.41 12.21
C ASN A 85 7.37 9.03 11.45
N ILE A 86 7.46 7.92 10.73
CA ILE A 86 6.37 7.30 9.99
C ILE A 86 5.93 6.08 10.79
N ASP A 87 4.74 6.17 11.37
CA ASP A 87 4.14 5.07 12.13
C ASP A 87 3.45 4.09 11.16
N LEU A 88 3.92 2.86 11.17
CA LEU A 88 3.40 1.75 10.37
C LEU A 88 2.83 0.61 11.22
N LYS A 89 2.67 0.83 12.52
CA LYS A 89 2.21 -0.18 13.48
C LYS A 89 0.87 -0.82 13.09
N SER A 90 -0.03 -0.05 12.46
CA SER A 90 -1.33 -0.55 11.99
C SER A 90 -1.28 -1.18 10.59
N VAL A 91 -0.10 -1.35 10.00
CA VAL A 91 0.07 -2.06 8.73
C VAL A 91 0.44 -3.50 9.05
N GLU A 92 -0.57 -4.33 9.30
CA GLU A 92 -0.44 -5.68 9.86
C GLU A 92 0.39 -6.64 9.01
N GLN A 93 0.54 -6.38 7.73
CA GLN A 93 1.31 -7.22 6.81
C GLN A 93 2.81 -6.94 6.84
N ILE A 94 3.26 -5.94 7.59
CA ILE A 94 4.67 -5.76 7.90
C ILE A 94 5.01 -6.67 9.08
N VAL A 95 5.66 -7.77 8.77
CA VAL A 95 6.00 -8.81 9.77
C VAL A 95 7.46 -8.77 10.17
N ASP A 96 8.29 -8.06 9.40
CA ASP A 96 9.75 -8.02 9.58
C ASP A 96 10.32 -6.60 9.44
N GLY A 97 11.35 -6.29 10.24
CA GLY A 97 12.08 -5.04 10.16
C GLY A 97 12.84 -4.84 8.83
N GLU A 98 13.21 -5.92 8.15
CA GLU A 98 13.83 -5.86 6.84
C GLU A 98 12.88 -5.34 5.75
N GLN A 99 11.58 -5.54 5.89
CA GLN A 99 10.57 -4.91 5.00
C GLN A 99 10.59 -3.38 5.18
N ILE A 100 10.78 -2.91 6.42
CA ILE A 100 10.92 -1.47 6.72
C ILE A 100 12.17 -0.87 6.07
N ASN A 101 13.28 -1.61 6.06
CA ASN A 101 14.48 -1.19 5.35
C ASN A 101 14.19 -1.01 3.85
N THR A 102 13.56 -1.98 3.23
CA THR A 102 13.22 -1.91 1.81
C THR A 102 12.24 -0.77 1.51
N ILE A 103 11.21 -0.55 2.35
CA ILE A 103 10.29 0.58 2.23
C ILE A 103 11.03 1.91 2.27
N GLY A 104 11.91 2.09 3.25
CA GLY A 104 12.71 3.32 3.38
C GLY A 104 13.60 3.57 2.16
N MET A 105 14.30 2.54 1.70
CA MET A 105 15.16 2.63 0.51
C MET A 105 14.35 2.89 -0.76
N THR A 106 13.17 2.31 -0.88
CA THR A 106 12.24 2.57 -2.00
C THR A 106 11.80 4.04 -2.00
N ILE A 107 11.45 4.60 -0.85
CA ILE A 107 11.07 6.02 -0.75
C ILE A 107 12.24 6.94 -1.15
N LYS A 108 13.45 6.62 -0.73
CA LYS A 108 14.65 7.35 -1.16
C LYS A 108 14.87 7.25 -2.67
N PHE A 109 14.73 6.06 -3.22
CA PHE A 109 14.86 5.82 -4.65
C PHE A 109 13.80 6.58 -5.47
N ILE A 110 12.57 6.66 -4.97
CA ILE A 110 11.49 7.47 -5.56
C ILE A 110 11.90 8.94 -5.62
N GLU A 111 12.41 9.49 -4.53
CA GLU A 111 12.87 10.88 -4.50
C GLU A 111 14.01 11.13 -5.48
N ASP A 112 15.02 10.27 -5.47
CA ASP A 112 16.22 10.43 -6.29
C ASP A 112 15.91 10.29 -7.81
N LYS A 113 14.98 9.42 -8.19
CA LYS A 113 14.80 9.02 -9.59
C LYS A 113 13.51 9.49 -10.24
N TYR A 114 12.44 9.67 -9.46
CA TYR A 114 11.10 9.94 -9.96
C TYR A 114 10.53 11.28 -9.52
N SER A 115 11.04 11.87 -8.45
CA SER A 115 10.56 13.15 -7.93
C SER A 115 10.67 14.24 -8.99
N GLY A 116 9.59 14.99 -9.19
CA GLY A 116 9.47 16.02 -10.21
C GLY A 116 9.18 15.51 -11.63
N LYS A 117 9.07 14.20 -11.85
CA LYS A 117 8.52 13.65 -13.10
C LYS A 117 7.00 13.74 -13.08
N ASP A 118 6.42 13.79 -14.26
CA ASP A 118 4.96 13.84 -14.43
C ASP A 118 4.35 12.43 -14.42
N LEU A 119 4.57 11.73 -13.29
CA LEU A 119 4.09 10.38 -13.04
C LEU A 119 3.39 10.35 -11.69
N THR A 120 2.26 9.65 -11.62
CA THR A 120 1.56 9.47 -10.35
C THR A 120 2.34 8.56 -9.40
N VAL A 121 2.16 8.75 -8.10
CA VAL A 121 2.80 7.92 -7.05
C VAL A 121 2.48 6.45 -7.27
N GLU A 122 1.24 6.13 -7.58
CA GLU A 122 0.76 4.78 -7.83
C GLU A 122 1.51 4.12 -8.99
N ARG A 123 1.66 4.85 -10.11
CA ARG A 123 2.37 4.37 -11.29
C ARG A 123 3.87 4.16 -11.03
N ILE A 124 4.47 5.07 -10.27
CA ILE A 124 5.87 4.93 -9.84
C ILE A 124 6.05 3.66 -9.01
N VAL A 125 5.16 3.41 -8.05
CA VAL A 125 5.24 2.23 -7.18
C VAL A 125 4.99 0.94 -7.97
N ASP A 126 4.09 0.94 -8.95
CA ASP A 126 3.85 -0.21 -9.83
C ASP A 126 5.09 -0.55 -10.71
N GLU A 127 5.83 0.46 -11.17
CA GLU A 127 7.08 0.26 -11.89
C GLU A 127 8.17 -0.33 -10.98
N ILE A 128 8.30 0.23 -9.78
CA ILE A 128 9.28 -0.23 -8.80
C ILE A 128 8.97 -1.65 -8.32
N GLU A 129 7.71 -2.01 -8.11
CA GLU A 129 7.33 -3.37 -7.70
C GLU A 129 7.82 -4.41 -8.71
N LYS A 130 7.72 -4.12 -10.01
CA LYS A 130 8.24 -5.01 -11.06
C LYS A 130 9.76 -5.19 -10.99
N ASP A 131 10.47 -4.15 -10.62
CA ASP A 131 11.93 -4.20 -10.47
C ASP A 131 12.34 -4.88 -9.17
N LEU A 132 11.63 -4.62 -8.06
CA LEU A 132 11.80 -5.30 -6.77
C LEU A 132 11.58 -6.80 -6.87
N THR A 133 10.55 -7.22 -7.62
CA THR A 133 10.24 -8.64 -7.85
C THR A 133 11.38 -9.37 -8.56
N LYS A 134 12.14 -8.66 -9.39
CA LYS A 134 13.32 -9.22 -10.07
C LYS A 134 14.55 -9.25 -9.16
N SER A 135 14.76 -8.19 -8.38
CA SER A 135 15.89 -8.08 -7.46
C SER A 135 15.72 -6.94 -6.47
N LEU A 136 15.86 -7.21 -5.19
CA LEU A 136 15.94 -6.20 -4.13
C LEU A 136 17.23 -5.38 -4.18
N ILE A 137 18.27 -5.90 -4.83
CA ILE A 137 19.61 -5.27 -4.92
C ILE A 137 19.60 -3.99 -5.77
N GLY A 138 18.66 -3.87 -6.72
CA GLY A 138 18.59 -2.72 -7.63
C GLY A 138 18.25 -1.39 -6.97
N ILE A 139 17.74 -1.41 -5.75
CA ILE A 139 17.32 -0.21 -5.01
C ILE A 139 18.43 0.40 -4.15
N ASP A 140 19.32 -0.42 -3.62
CA ASP A 140 20.32 0.07 -2.66
C ASP A 140 21.64 0.51 -3.27
N ASN A 141 21.88 0.27 -4.56
CA ASN A 141 23.17 0.52 -5.23
C ASN A 141 24.38 -0.11 -4.50
N ILE A 142 24.16 -1.01 -3.56
CA ILE A 142 25.23 -1.69 -2.81
C ILE A 142 25.69 -2.89 -3.63
N LYS A 143 26.93 -2.82 -4.11
CA LYS A 143 27.58 -3.96 -4.75
C LYS A 143 27.76 -5.09 -3.72
N GLY A 144 27.03 -6.19 -3.91
CA GLY A 144 27.24 -7.39 -3.09
C GLY A 144 26.02 -7.90 -2.33
N GLY A 145 24.89 -7.25 -2.44
CA GLY A 145 23.64 -7.66 -1.76
C GLY A 145 23.65 -7.33 -0.27
N ASN A 146 22.54 -6.86 0.22
CA ASN A 146 22.33 -6.56 1.63
C ASN A 146 21.31 -7.58 2.18
N GLY A 147 21.75 -8.46 3.08
CA GLY A 147 20.87 -9.45 3.74
C GLY A 147 19.81 -8.83 4.66
N SER A 148 19.81 -7.50 4.82
CA SER A 148 18.85 -6.77 5.64
C SER A 148 17.63 -6.26 4.85
N LEU A 149 17.31 -6.86 3.71
CA LEU A 149 16.18 -6.48 2.87
C LEU A 149 15.19 -7.64 2.73
N ALA A 150 13.92 -7.36 2.96
CA ALA A 150 12.82 -8.27 2.68
C ALA A 150 11.77 -7.58 1.79
N MET A 151 11.08 -8.35 0.95
CA MET A 151 10.10 -7.83 0.00
C MET A 151 8.86 -7.29 0.71
N PRO A 152 8.56 -5.98 0.63
CA PRO A 152 7.25 -5.43 0.98
C PRO A 152 6.33 -5.53 -0.23
N ARG A 153 5.02 -5.51 -0.01
CA ARG A 153 4.04 -5.33 -1.08
C ARG A 153 3.91 -3.85 -1.42
N LYS A 154 3.43 -3.53 -2.61
CA LYS A 154 3.21 -2.15 -3.04
C LYS A 154 2.29 -1.37 -2.09
N GLN A 155 1.29 -2.04 -1.50
CA GLN A 155 0.36 -1.43 -0.55
C GLN A 155 1.09 -0.90 0.70
N GLU A 156 2.09 -1.60 1.19
CA GLU A 156 2.88 -1.20 2.36
C GLU A 156 3.77 0.00 2.03
N ILE A 157 4.34 0.04 0.82
CA ILE A 157 5.10 1.19 0.31
C ILE A 157 4.18 2.41 0.20
N LEU A 158 2.99 2.25 -0.40
CA LEU A 158 1.99 3.32 -0.53
C LEU A 158 1.50 3.80 0.84
N CYS A 159 1.28 2.88 1.79
CA CYS A 159 0.93 3.22 3.17
C CYS A 159 2.00 4.09 3.84
N ALA A 160 3.28 3.81 3.61
CA ALA A 160 4.37 4.60 4.16
C ALA A 160 4.43 5.99 3.51
N ILE A 161 4.33 6.07 2.19
CA ILE A 161 4.31 7.35 1.44
C ILE A 161 3.14 8.22 1.91
N ASN A 162 1.95 7.65 2.09
CA ASN A 162 0.76 8.38 2.54
C ASN A 162 0.86 8.94 3.97
N ARG A 163 1.79 8.44 4.76
CA ARG A 163 2.04 8.91 6.13
C ARG A 163 3.16 9.93 6.24
N LEU A 164 3.85 10.24 5.13
CA LEU A 164 4.81 11.33 5.06
C LEU A 164 4.09 12.67 5.07
N ARG A 165 4.17 13.40 6.18
CA ARG A 165 3.51 14.71 6.33
C ARG A 165 4.20 15.81 5.55
N THR A 166 5.49 15.64 5.28
CA THR A 166 6.30 16.58 4.49
C THR A 166 6.11 16.40 2.98
N LEU A 167 5.35 15.37 2.56
CA LEU A 167 5.13 15.08 1.16
C LEU A 167 4.41 16.24 0.46
N LYS A 168 5.01 16.73 -0.63
CA LYS A 168 4.39 17.77 -1.48
C LYS A 168 3.98 17.15 -2.81
N ILE A 169 2.73 17.35 -3.16
CA ILE A 169 2.14 16.91 -4.43
C ILE A 169 1.80 18.13 -5.29
N LYS A 170 1.75 17.94 -6.61
CA LYS A 170 1.20 18.96 -7.52
C LYS A 170 -0.29 19.13 -7.21
N GLU A 171 -0.73 20.38 -7.20
CA GLU A 171 -2.15 20.76 -7.23
C GLU A 171 -2.71 20.59 -8.64
#